data_ac0907cb2bca8e4b5948f9fe9ab31ef9
#
_entry.id   ac0907cb2bca8e4b5948f9fe9ab31ef9
#
_cell.length_a   1.000
_cell.length_b   1.000
_cell.length_c   1.000
_cell.angle_alpha   90.00
_cell.angle_beta   90.00
_cell.angle_gamma   90.00
#
_symmetry.space_group_name_H-M   'P 1'
#
loop_
_entity.id
_entity.type
_entity.pdbx_description
1 polymer ?
#
loop_
_entity_poly.entity_id
_entity_poly.type
_entity_poly.pdbx_seq_one_letter_code
_entity_poly.pdbx_strand_id
1 'polypeptide(L)'
;MSWGFISPWAKDPFDKARPRPFNARSETVEEKKLFSGSWKHKRCLIPASGFFEKTYRIRKENYETFWLGGIWSKWSSPDGAELESCCVLTTEPNNLVKPLHHRMPVIVPNGYEEQWTEQVKDAHELKGLIPIMLGWSSSGWITEEINKKPTDQMNLF
;
A
#
# COMPACT_ATOMS: atom_id res chain seq x y z
N MET A 1 -7.55 10.77 -6.61
CA MET A 1 -6.48 10.48 -5.62
C MET A 1 -5.16 10.30 -6.34
N SER A 2 -4.09 10.95 -5.90
CA SER A 2 -2.77 10.84 -6.54
C SER A 2 -1.91 9.78 -5.85
N TRP A 3 -1.00 9.15 -6.60
CA TRP A 3 -0.02 8.22 -6.07
C TRP A 3 1.16 8.95 -5.43
N GLY A 4 1.62 8.46 -4.28
CA GLY A 4 2.65 9.10 -3.46
C GLY A 4 2.04 9.95 -2.35
N PHE A 5 2.30 9.52 -1.10
CA PHE A 5 1.69 10.05 0.10
C PHE A 5 2.14 11.49 0.39
N ILE A 6 1.18 12.39 0.50
CA ILE A 6 1.39 13.79 0.85
C ILE A 6 0.96 13.98 2.30
N SER A 7 1.84 14.55 3.11
CA SER A 7 1.51 14.91 4.48
C SER A 7 0.36 15.93 4.53
N PRO A 8 -0.67 15.75 5.38
CA PRO A 8 -1.73 16.75 5.55
C PRO A 8 -1.23 18.13 5.96
N TRP A 9 -0.04 18.20 6.57
CA TRP A 9 0.60 19.45 7.03
C TRP A 9 1.77 19.90 6.13
N ALA A 10 1.88 19.39 4.91
CA ALA A 10 2.90 19.85 3.98
C ALA A 10 2.67 21.34 3.64
N LYS A 11 3.73 22.14 3.69
CA LYS A 11 3.64 23.54 3.26
C LYS A 11 3.41 23.66 1.76
N ASP A 12 4.11 22.83 1.00
CA ASP A 12 3.97 22.69 -0.45
C ASP A 12 3.85 21.18 -0.77
N PRO A 13 2.70 20.73 -1.30
CA PRO A 13 2.50 19.33 -1.68
C PRO A 13 3.30 18.94 -2.92
N PHE A 14 3.88 19.89 -3.65
CA PHE A 14 4.66 19.67 -4.87
C PHE A 14 6.16 19.88 -4.67
N ASP A 15 6.61 20.11 -3.43
CA ASP A 15 8.02 20.30 -3.10
C ASP A 15 8.85 19.08 -3.53
N LYS A 16 9.69 19.25 -4.55
CA LYS A 16 10.57 18.20 -5.08
C LYS A 16 11.69 17.80 -4.11
N ALA A 17 12.02 18.65 -3.17
CA ALA A 17 12.99 18.34 -2.11
C ALA A 17 12.43 17.36 -1.06
N ARG A 18 11.13 17.16 -1.05
CA ARG A 18 10.45 16.22 -0.13
C ARG A 18 9.76 15.13 -0.95
N PRO A 19 10.46 14.03 -1.25
CA PRO A 19 9.89 12.94 -2.03
C PRO A 19 8.64 12.39 -1.33
N ARG A 20 7.60 12.15 -2.10
CA ARG A 20 6.36 11.54 -1.64
C ARG A 20 6.59 10.03 -1.52
N PRO A 21 6.50 9.42 -0.34
CA PRO A 21 6.65 7.99 -0.22
C PRO A 21 5.50 7.26 -0.95
N PHE A 22 5.87 6.33 -1.82
CA PHE A 22 4.92 5.45 -2.49
C PHE A 22 4.49 4.29 -1.60
N ASN A 23 5.29 4.00 -0.57
CA ASN A 23 5.12 2.88 0.34
C ASN A 23 5.32 3.30 1.79
N ALA A 24 4.62 2.61 2.70
CA ALA A 24 4.86 2.67 4.13
C ALA A 24 5.03 1.26 4.69
N ARG A 25 5.99 1.08 5.60
CA ARG A 25 6.22 -0.24 6.22
C ARG A 25 5.17 -0.51 7.28
N SER A 26 4.48 -1.64 7.20
CA SER A 26 3.46 -2.06 8.17
C SER A 26 3.99 -2.13 9.60
N GLU A 27 5.25 -2.51 9.77
CA GLU A 27 5.91 -2.68 11.07
C GLU A 27 6.11 -1.35 11.83
N THR A 28 6.17 -0.23 11.11
CA THR A 28 6.45 1.09 11.70
C THR A 28 5.40 2.15 11.37
N VAL A 29 4.35 1.80 10.65
CA VAL A 29 3.32 2.74 10.19
C VAL A 29 2.61 3.44 11.36
N GLU A 30 2.41 2.74 12.47
CA GLU A 30 1.78 3.26 13.68
C GLU A 30 2.66 4.28 14.41
N GLU A 31 3.97 4.08 14.39
CA GLU A 31 4.94 4.91 15.11
C GLU A 31 5.34 6.18 14.36
N LYS A 32 5.39 6.07 13.01
CA LYS A 32 5.82 7.19 12.17
C LYS A 32 4.76 8.28 12.11
N LYS A 33 5.10 9.47 12.63
CA LYS A 33 4.23 10.65 12.62
C LYS A 33 3.59 10.91 11.26
N LEU A 34 4.32 10.67 10.17
CA LEU A 34 3.83 10.86 8.80
C LEU A 34 2.60 10.00 8.49
N PHE A 35 2.55 8.78 9.01
CA PHE A 35 1.56 7.78 8.63
C PHE A 35 0.55 7.44 9.72
N SER A 36 0.91 7.64 11.00
CA SER A 36 0.14 7.12 12.15
C SER A 36 -1.32 7.59 12.17
N GLY A 37 -1.59 8.85 11.82
CA GLY A 37 -2.96 9.36 11.73
C GLY A 37 -3.75 8.69 10.60
N SER A 38 -3.14 8.50 9.44
CA SER A 38 -3.80 7.82 8.32
C SER A 38 -3.95 6.32 8.56
N TRP A 39 -2.99 5.69 9.23
CA TRP A 39 -3.11 4.30 9.66
C TRP A 39 -4.33 4.07 10.55
N LYS A 40 -4.60 4.98 11.47
CA LYS A 40 -5.75 4.88 12.38
C LYS A 40 -7.10 5.12 11.69
N HIS A 41 -7.16 6.07 10.76
CA HIS A 41 -8.45 6.62 10.30
C HIS A 41 -8.66 6.62 8.78
N LYS A 42 -7.63 6.36 7.99
CA LYS A 42 -7.66 6.57 6.53
C LYS A 42 -6.99 5.43 5.78
N ARG A 43 -7.41 4.20 6.07
CA ARG A 43 -7.01 3.03 5.28
C ARG A 43 -7.84 2.97 4.01
N CYS A 44 -7.24 2.41 2.96
CA CYS A 44 -7.91 2.25 1.66
C CYS A 44 -7.51 0.93 1.01
N LEU A 45 -8.29 0.54 0.04
CA LEU A 45 -8.04 -0.58 -0.84
C LEU A 45 -7.64 -0.05 -2.21
N ILE A 46 -6.56 -0.58 -2.76
CA ILE A 46 -6.04 -0.22 -4.07
C ILE A 46 -6.18 -1.45 -4.97
N PRO A 47 -7.02 -1.40 -6.02
CA PRO A 47 -7.21 -2.54 -6.91
C PRO A 47 -5.97 -2.78 -7.75
N ALA A 48 -5.57 -4.04 -7.88
CA ALA A 48 -4.44 -4.45 -8.70
C ALA A 48 -4.70 -5.78 -9.41
N SER A 49 -4.17 -5.93 -10.60
CA SER A 49 -4.15 -7.20 -11.36
C SER A 49 -2.78 -7.88 -11.34
N GLY A 50 -1.82 -7.28 -10.64
CA GLY A 50 -0.46 -7.74 -10.45
C GLY A 50 0.42 -6.62 -9.91
N PHE A 51 1.59 -6.99 -9.39
CA PHE A 51 2.64 -6.05 -9.03
C PHE A 51 3.97 -6.55 -9.59
N PHE A 52 4.93 -5.66 -9.71
CA PHE A 52 6.20 -5.93 -10.37
C PHE A 52 7.35 -5.88 -9.39
N GLU A 53 8.24 -6.86 -9.51
CA GLU A 53 9.51 -6.90 -8.82
C GLU A 53 10.62 -7.25 -9.80
N LYS A 54 11.53 -6.32 -10.05
CA LYS A 54 12.57 -6.45 -11.08
C LYS A 54 11.94 -6.73 -12.46
N THR A 55 12.20 -7.91 -13.00
CA THR A 55 11.69 -8.39 -14.29
C THR A 55 10.47 -9.34 -14.13
N TYR A 56 9.95 -9.47 -12.92
CA TYR A 56 8.85 -10.39 -12.66
C TYR A 56 7.55 -9.64 -12.37
N ARG A 57 6.46 -10.16 -12.92
CA ARG A 57 5.10 -9.82 -12.54
C ARG A 57 4.57 -10.89 -11.60
N ILE A 58 4.06 -10.47 -10.46
CA ILE A 58 3.40 -11.35 -9.48
C ILE A 58 1.89 -11.10 -9.60
N ARG A 59 1.11 -12.16 -9.85
CA ARG A 59 -0.33 -12.09 -10.08
C ARG A 59 -1.04 -13.36 -9.66
N LYS A 60 -2.37 -13.31 -9.57
CA LYS A 60 -3.19 -14.53 -9.46
C LYS A 60 -3.15 -15.33 -10.76
N GLU A 61 -3.18 -16.65 -10.66
CA GLU A 61 -3.20 -17.56 -11.83
C GLU A 61 -4.37 -17.27 -12.76
N ASN A 62 -5.55 -17.05 -12.18
CA ASN A 62 -6.81 -16.82 -12.89
C ASN A 62 -7.00 -15.36 -13.36
N TYR A 63 -5.97 -14.51 -13.26
CA TYR A 63 -6.00 -13.09 -13.63
C TYR A 63 -7.02 -12.23 -12.86
N GLU A 64 -7.58 -12.72 -11.78
CA GLU A 64 -8.45 -11.91 -10.93
C GLU A 64 -7.72 -10.74 -10.31
N THR A 65 -8.44 -9.64 -10.17
CA THR A 65 -8.00 -8.50 -9.39
C THR A 65 -7.97 -8.84 -7.90
N PHE A 66 -7.13 -8.12 -7.17
CA PHE A 66 -7.00 -8.23 -5.72
C PHE A 66 -6.79 -6.85 -5.11
N TRP A 67 -6.85 -6.77 -3.81
CA TRP A 67 -6.74 -5.54 -3.08
C TRP A 67 -5.39 -5.40 -2.40
N LEU A 68 -4.67 -4.32 -2.73
CA LEU A 68 -3.53 -3.88 -1.94
C LEU A 68 -4.03 -3.03 -0.78
N GLY A 69 -3.51 -3.31 0.42
CA GLY A 69 -3.76 -2.50 1.60
C GLY A 69 -2.95 -1.21 1.54
N GLY A 70 -3.64 -0.09 1.62
CA GLY A 70 -3.03 1.23 1.58
C GLY A 70 -3.54 2.15 2.69
N ILE A 71 -2.91 3.30 2.77
CA ILE A 71 -3.35 4.44 3.55
C ILE A 71 -3.42 5.67 2.66
N TRP A 72 -4.31 6.59 3.00
CA TRP A 72 -4.48 7.83 2.24
C TRP A 72 -4.45 9.06 3.13
N SER A 73 -4.23 10.20 2.55
CA SER A 73 -4.28 11.49 3.21
C SER A 73 -4.95 12.52 2.34
N LYS A 74 -5.45 13.56 2.99
CA LYS A 74 -6.01 14.75 2.36
C LYS A 74 -5.19 15.94 2.82
N TRP A 75 -4.62 16.65 1.87
CA TRP A 75 -4.00 17.93 2.06
C TRP A 75 -4.95 19.03 1.61
N SER A 76 -4.99 20.13 2.35
CA SER A 76 -5.82 21.30 1.99
C SER A 76 -4.95 22.54 2.03
N SER A 77 -5.07 23.37 1.00
CA SER A 77 -4.40 24.66 0.93
C SER A 77 -5.20 25.76 1.65
N PRO A 78 -4.58 26.88 2.01
CA PRO A 78 -5.28 28.00 2.65
C PRO A 78 -6.40 28.62 1.81
N ASP A 79 -6.32 28.51 0.50
CA ASP A 79 -7.33 28.99 -0.47
C ASP A 79 -8.42 27.94 -0.77
N GLY A 80 -8.40 26.80 -0.06
CA GLY A 80 -9.45 25.79 -0.14
C GLY A 80 -9.25 24.71 -1.19
N ALA A 81 -8.12 24.69 -1.91
CA ALA A 81 -7.81 23.58 -2.80
C ALA A 81 -7.48 22.30 -2.00
N GLU A 82 -7.98 21.16 -2.46
CA GLU A 82 -7.80 19.88 -1.80
C GLU A 82 -7.09 18.88 -2.70
N LEU A 83 -6.20 18.09 -2.11
CA LEU A 83 -5.46 17.05 -2.80
C LEU A 83 -5.44 15.77 -1.97
N GLU A 84 -6.01 14.71 -2.52
CA GLU A 84 -5.95 13.38 -1.92
C GLU A 84 -4.81 12.56 -2.52
N SER A 85 -4.10 11.86 -1.65
CA SER A 85 -2.97 11.03 -2.02
C SER A 85 -2.95 9.72 -1.24
N CYS A 86 -2.32 8.68 -1.78
CA CYS A 86 -2.20 7.39 -1.11
C CYS A 86 -0.82 6.76 -1.30
N CYS A 87 -0.54 5.79 -0.45
CA CYS A 87 0.58 4.87 -0.61
C CYS A 87 0.17 3.45 -0.18
N VAL A 88 0.91 2.46 -0.70
CA VAL A 88 0.72 1.05 -0.32
C VAL A 88 1.45 0.74 0.98
N LEU A 89 0.85 -0.10 1.81
CA LEU A 89 1.57 -0.72 2.91
C LEU A 89 2.38 -1.90 2.40
N THR A 90 3.58 -2.03 2.94
CA THR A 90 4.48 -3.14 2.63
C THR A 90 4.80 -3.92 3.89
N THR A 91 5.06 -5.23 3.73
CA THR A 91 5.41 -6.14 4.80
C THR A 91 6.59 -7.03 4.39
N GLU A 92 7.01 -7.93 5.27
CA GLU A 92 8.00 -8.95 4.94
C GLU A 92 7.49 -9.87 3.83
N PRO A 93 8.37 -10.34 2.94
CA PRO A 93 7.96 -11.16 1.81
C PRO A 93 7.64 -12.58 2.26
N ASN A 94 6.61 -13.17 1.67
CA ASN A 94 6.35 -14.59 1.77
C ASN A 94 7.32 -15.41 0.88
N ASN A 95 7.19 -16.74 0.89
CA ASN A 95 8.09 -17.63 0.14
C ASN A 95 8.05 -17.41 -1.38
N LEU A 96 6.97 -16.88 -1.93
CA LEU A 96 6.86 -16.58 -3.36
C LEU A 96 7.67 -15.33 -3.75
N VAL A 97 7.61 -14.28 -2.94
CA VAL A 97 8.23 -12.98 -3.24
C VAL A 97 9.66 -12.90 -2.72
N LYS A 98 9.99 -13.61 -1.64
CA LYS A 98 11.31 -13.56 -0.98
C LYS A 98 12.52 -13.77 -1.93
N PRO A 99 12.47 -14.66 -2.95
CA PRO A 99 13.57 -14.79 -3.90
C PRO A 99 13.76 -13.56 -4.80
N LEU A 100 12.72 -12.74 -4.96
CA LEU A 100 12.70 -11.59 -5.87
C LEU A 100 13.03 -10.29 -5.15
N HIS A 101 12.41 -10.08 -3.98
CA HIS A 101 12.57 -8.86 -3.20
C HIS A 101 12.42 -9.11 -1.68
N HIS A 102 13.02 -8.22 -0.87
CA HIS A 102 12.96 -8.28 0.58
C HIS A 102 11.69 -7.64 1.18
N ARG A 103 10.80 -7.11 0.36
CA ARG A 103 9.50 -6.54 0.72
C ARG A 103 8.42 -7.02 -0.24
N MET A 104 7.17 -7.02 0.21
CA MET A 104 6.01 -7.22 -0.64
C MET A 104 4.87 -6.30 -0.21
N PRO A 105 3.90 -5.96 -1.08
CA PRO A 105 2.72 -5.23 -0.68
C PRO A 105 1.89 -6.04 0.31
N VAL A 106 1.23 -5.34 1.22
CA VAL A 106 0.13 -5.92 2.00
C VAL A 106 -1.01 -6.22 1.04
N ILE A 107 -1.43 -7.48 0.99
CA ILE A 107 -2.59 -7.91 0.22
C ILE A 107 -3.72 -8.21 1.19
N VAL A 108 -4.85 -7.52 1.02
CA VAL A 108 -6.04 -7.75 1.84
C VAL A 108 -6.79 -8.95 1.26
N PRO A 109 -6.95 -10.04 2.01
CA PRO A 109 -7.66 -11.21 1.54
C PRO A 109 -9.15 -10.90 1.30
N ASN A 110 -9.77 -11.64 0.38
CA ASN A 110 -11.20 -11.53 0.14
C ASN A 110 -12.01 -11.80 1.43
N GLY A 111 -12.99 -10.96 1.66
CA GLY A 111 -13.84 -11.00 2.87
C GLY A 111 -13.34 -10.14 4.02
N TYR A 112 -12.17 -9.50 3.90
CA TYR A 112 -11.60 -8.61 4.92
C TYR A 112 -11.62 -7.14 4.49
N GLU A 113 -12.24 -6.82 3.36
CA GLU A 113 -12.24 -5.48 2.78
C GLU A 113 -12.92 -4.46 3.70
N GLU A 114 -14.05 -4.81 4.27
CA GLU A 114 -14.80 -3.96 5.19
C GLU A 114 -13.99 -3.73 6.48
N GLN A 115 -13.52 -4.79 7.11
CA GLN A 115 -12.69 -4.71 8.31
C GLN A 115 -11.43 -3.87 8.08
N TRP A 116 -10.81 -3.95 6.89
CA TRP A 116 -9.64 -3.16 6.54
C TRP A 116 -9.95 -1.67 6.48
N THR A 117 -11.09 -1.28 5.91
CA THR A 117 -11.46 0.12 5.68
C THR A 117 -12.26 0.74 6.81
N GLU A 118 -12.83 -0.07 7.69
CA GLU A 118 -13.61 0.40 8.84
C GLU A 118 -12.76 1.25 9.79
N GLN A 119 -13.36 2.29 10.34
CA GLN A 119 -12.69 3.11 11.34
C GLN A 119 -12.51 2.36 12.64
N VAL A 120 -11.28 2.31 13.13
CA VAL A 120 -10.98 1.69 14.42
C VAL A 120 -11.18 2.66 15.56
N LYS A 121 -11.71 2.17 16.67
CA LYS A 121 -12.02 2.97 17.85
C LYS A 121 -10.83 3.07 18.79
N ASP A 122 -10.00 2.04 18.83
CA ASP A 122 -8.88 1.96 19.76
C ASP A 122 -7.68 1.16 19.23
N ALA A 123 -6.62 1.09 20.02
CA ALA A 123 -5.40 0.38 19.67
C ALA A 123 -5.58 -1.15 19.61
N HIS A 124 -6.59 -1.71 20.28
CA HIS A 124 -6.85 -3.15 20.25
C HIS A 124 -7.42 -3.55 18.89
N GLU A 125 -8.38 -2.78 18.36
CA GLU A 125 -8.94 -3.00 17.02
C GLU A 125 -7.86 -2.85 15.94
N LEU A 126 -6.94 -1.87 16.07
CA LEU A 126 -5.78 -1.74 15.17
C LEU A 126 -4.89 -2.99 15.15
N LYS A 127 -4.64 -3.59 16.32
CA LYS A 127 -3.86 -4.83 16.40
C LYS A 127 -4.56 -6.00 15.70
N GLY A 128 -5.89 -6.00 15.66
CA GLY A 128 -6.69 -6.96 14.91
C GLY A 128 -6.45 -6.96 13.39
N LEU A 129 -5.86 -5.88 12.84
CA LEU A 129 -5.48 -5.81 11.43
C LEU A 129 -4.15 -6.50 11.12
N ILE A 130 -3.31 -6.78 12.11
CA ILE A 130 -2.00 -7.42 11.90
C ILE A 130 -2.13 -8.78 11.20
N PRO A 131 -3.04 -9.68 11.60
CA PRO A 131 -3.24 -10.94 10.88
C PRO A 131 -3.62 -10.75 9.41
N ILE A 132 -4.41 -9.71 9.09
CA ILE A 132 -4.78 -9.38 7.72
C ILE A 132 -3.54 -8.98 6.92
N MET A 133 -2.65 -8.16 7.49
CA MET A 133 -1.41 -7.74 6.83
C MET A 133 -0.44 -8.88 6.56
N LEU A 134 -0.45 -9.92 7.40
CA LEU A 134 0.47 -11.06 7.33
C LEU A 134 -0.18 -12.30 6.71
N GLY A 135 -1.50 -12.31 6.55
CA GLY A 135 -2.30 -13.49 6.21
C GLY A 135 -2.32 -13.87 4.73
N TRP A 136 -1.56 -13.20 3.87
CA TRP A 136 -1.58 -13.51 2.44
C TRP A 136 -0.97 -14.88 2.14
N SER A 137 -1.82 -15.78 1.61
CA SER A 137 -1.40 -17.08 1.08
C SER A 137 -0.92 -16.96 -0.35
N SER A 138 0.23 -17.58 -0.67
CA SER A 138 0.74 -17.65 -2.05
C SER A 138 0.04 -18.71 -2.93
N SER A 139 -0.92 -19.45 -2.40
CA SER A 139 -1.70 -20.41 -3.18
C SER A 139 -2.53 -19.71 -4.25
N GLY A 140 -2.48 -20.19 -5.48
CA GLY A 140 -3.15 -19.59 -6.64
C GLY A 140 -2.46 -18.33 -7.18
N TRP A 141 -1.18 -18.11 -6.81
CA TRP A 141 -0.35 -17.02 -7.30
C TRP A 141 0.83 -17.54 -8.08
N ILE A 142 1.23 -16.81 -9.10
CA ILE A 142 2.40 -17.12 -9.93
C ILE A 142 3.31 -15.90 -10.09
N THR A 143 4.58 -16.20 -10.38
CA THR A 143 5.56 -15.24 -10.88
C THR A 143 5.77 -15.46 -12.36
N GLU A 144 5.68 -14.41 -13.15
CA GLU A 144 5.84 -14.43 -14.59
C GLU A 144 6.99 -13.50 -14.96
N GLU A 145 8.02 -14.03 -15.62
CA GLU A 145 9.13 -13.21 -16.08
C GLU A 145 8.74 -12.40 -17.30
N ILE A 146 9.02 -11.11 -17.28
CA ILE A 146 8.73 -10.19 -18.39
C ILE A 146 10.03 -9.70 -19.00
N ASN A 147 10.24 -9.98 -20.28
CA ASN A 147 11.45 -9.63 -21.00
C ASN A 147 11.61 -8.13 -21.33
N LYS A 148 10.64 -7.28 -20.99
CA LYS A 148 10.71 -5.82 -21.12
C LYS A 148 10.21 -5.16 -19.85
N LYS A 149 11.00 -4.23 -19.29
CA LYS A 149 10.47 -3.29 -18.28
C LYS A 149 9.30 -2.54 -18.94
N PRO A 150 8.11 -2.54 -18.34
CA PRO A 150 7.04 -1.66 -18.79
C PRO A 150 7.51 -0.22 -18.60
N THR A 151 7.53 0.57 -19.66
CA THR A 151 7.99 1.97 -19.67
C THR A 151 7.13 2.89 -18.80
N ASP A 152 5.94 2.44 -18.35
CA ASP A 152 4.96 3.26 -17.63
C ASP A 152 4.41 2.61 -16.35
N GLN A 153 5.01 1.53 -15.87
CA GLN A 153 4.53 0.91 -14.63
C GLN A 153 5.41 1.32 -13.47
N MET A 154 4.77 1.94 -12.46
CA MET A 154 5.41 2.27 -11.20
C MET A 154 5.97 1.00 -10.56
N ASN A 155 7.29 0.96 -10.36
CA ASN A 155 7.88 0.04 -9.41
C ASN A 155 7.33 0.39 -8.04
N LEU A 156 6.62 -0.53 -7.40
CA LEU A 156 6.05 -0.34 -6.07
C LEU A 156 7.12 -0.30 -4.97
N PHE A 157 8.37 -0.67 -5.30
CA PHE A 157 9.46 -0.78 -4.32
C PHE A 157 10.78 -0.23 -4.86
#